data_8365054dbeae47afe02c958d39ebcac3
#
_entry.id   8365054dbeae47afe02c958d39ebcac3
#
_cell.length_a   1.000
_cell.length_b   1.000
_cell.length_c   1.000
_cell.angle_alpha   90.00
_cell.angle_beta   90.00
_cell.angle_gamma   90.00
#
_symmetry.space_group_name_H-M   'P 1'
#
loop_
_entity.id
_entity.type
_entity.pdbx_description
1 polymer ?
#
loop_
_entity_poly.entity_id
_entity_poly.type
_entity_poly.pdbx_seq_one_letter_code
_entity_poly.pdbx_strand_id
1 'polypeptide(L)'
;VILGLSGGVDSTVAAVLLNKAIGHNLTCIFVNNGLLRKNEFEDVMESYKDMGLNVIGADASKEFLDALAGVTDPEGKRKIIGRLFVETFDKYAHTIENAKWLAQGTIYPDVIESAGIPGIASKIKSHHNVGGLPEKMNLKIVEPLRMLFKDEVRRVGRSMGIKEELVGRHPFPGPSLAIRIIGDVTEEKLRVLREADDIFIKGLRNYDCTGMGFPCASDPRVMATNLYDAIWQAGVVLLPIKSVGVMGDERTYENPVAIRAVVSTDAMTADWFHFPYDFLAKVSDSIINKVKGVNRVVYDISSKPPATIEWE
;
A
#
# COMPACT_ATOMS: atom_id res chain seq x y z
N VAL A 1 -17.44 -11.43 14.56
CA VAL A 1 -16.76 -10.19 14.14
C VAL A 1 -16.27 -10.36 12.72
N ILE A 2 -16.51 -9.37 11.87
CA ILE A 2 -15.90 -9.28 10.53
C ILE A 2 -14.86 -8.15 10.51
N LEU A 3 -13.77 -8.31 9.74
CA LEU A 3 -12.70 -7.34 9.62
C LEU A 3 -12.22 -7.27 8.17
N GLY A 4 -12.18 -6.06 7.61
CA GLY A 4 -11.51 -5.82 6.32
C GLY A 4 -10.00 -5.74 6.51
N LEU A 5 -9.27 -6.60 5.78
CA LEU A 5 -7.81 -6.54 5.72
C LEU A 5 -7.38 -5.71 4.51
N SER A 6 -6.44 -4.80 4.72
CA SER A 6 -5.85 -3.98 3.66
C SER A 6 -4.44 -4.43 3.28
N GLY A 7 -3.89 -5.46 3.92
CA GLY A 7 -2.48 -5.80 3.84
C GLY A 7 -1.56 -4.84 4.62
N GLY A 8 -2.11 -3.79 5.21
CA GLY A 8 -1.38 -2.83 6.04
C GLY A 8 -1.19 -3.29 7.49
N VAL A 9 -0.22 -2.69 8.19
CA VAL A 9 0.13 -3.06 9.56
C VAL A 9 -1.04 -2.92 10.53
N ASP A 10 -1.86 -1.87 10.43
CA ASP A 10 -2.93 -1.58 11.39
C ASP A 10 -4.01 -2.65 11.35
N SER A 11 -4.53 -2.97 10.15
CA SER A 11 -5.52 -4.03 9.97
C SER A 11 -4.98 -5.41 10.37
N THR A 12 -3.69 -5.68 10.10
CA THR A 12 -3.02 -6.93 10.48
C THR A 12 -2.91 -7.07 11.99
N VAL A 13 -2.45 -6.01 12.69
CA VAL A 13 -2.34 -6.03 14.17
C VAL A 13 -3.72 -6.15 14.81
N ALA A 14 -4.73 -5.44 14.30
CA ALA A 14 -6.11 -5.57 14.77
C ALA A 14 -6.64 -6.99 14.59
N ALA A 15 -6.36 -7.64 13.44
CA ALA A 15 -6.77 -9.02 13.18
C ALA A 15 -6.13 -10.00 14.16
N VAL A 16 -4.81 -9.93 14.36
CA VAL A 16 -4.10 -10.84 15.26
C VAL A 16 -4.54 -10.63 16.71
N LEU A 17 -4.75 -9.37 17.13
CA LEU A 17 -5.25 -9.05 18.48
C LEU A 17 -6.65 -9.64 18.71
N LEU A 18 -7.56 -9.42 17.77
CA LEU A 18 -8.91 -9.97 17.84
C LEU A 18 -8.93 -11.49 17.75
N ASN A 19 -8.09 -12.09 16.90
CA ASN A 19 -7.99 -13.55 16.82
C ASN A 19 -7.52 -14.17 18.16
N LYS A 20 -6.58 -13.53 18.85
CA LYS A 20 -6.18 -13.96 20.19
C LYS A 20 -7.32 -13.84 21.23
N ALA A 21 -8.20 -12.85 21.07
CA ALA A 21 -9.27 -12.59 22.01
C ALA A 21 -10.50 -13.48 21.78
N ILE A 22 -10.89 -13.73 20.53
CA ILE A 22 -12.17 -14.37 20.17
C ILE A 22 -12.03 -15.57 19.23
N GLY A 23 -10.82 -15.90 18.78
CA GLY A 23 -10.51 -17.07 17.96
C GLY A 23 -11.34 -17.13 16.67
N HIS A 24 -11.96 -18.26 16.41
CA HIS A 24 -12.75 -18.52 15.20
C HIS A 24 -14.01 -17.65 15.05
N ASN A 25 -14.37 -16.84 16.04
CA ASN A 25 -15.43 -15.86 15.92
C ASN A 25 -15.00 -14.60 15.14
N LEU A 26 -13.74 -14.51 14.70
CA LEU A 26 -13.24 -13.53 13.77
C LEU A 26 -13.20 -14.11 12.37
N THR A 27 -13.80 -13.41 11.40
CA THR A 27 -13.63 -13.66 9.97
C THR A 27 -13.09 -12.40 9.32
N CYS A 28 -11.96 -12.54 8.63
CA CYS A 28 -11.32 -11.45 7.90
C CYS A 28 -11.64 -11.56 6.41
N ILE A 29 -11.74 -10.42 5.73
CA ILE A 29 -11.94 -10.35 4.27
C ILE A 29 -10.77 -9.54 3.69
N PHE A 30 -10.02 -10.14 2.76
CA PHE A 30 -8.96 -9.48 2.01
C PHE A 30 -9.33 -9.39 0.53
N VAL A 31 -9.45 -8.17 0.02
CA VAL A 31 -9.91 -7.92 -1.36
C VAL A 31 -8.73 -7.82 -2.31
N ASN A 32 -8.71 -8.69 -3.32
CA ASN A 32 -7.87 -8.53 -4.51
C ASN A 32 -8.60 -7.60 -5.50
N ASN A 33 -8.13 -6.38 -5.58
CA ASN A 33 -8.66 -5.37 -6.50
C ASN A 33 -7.95 -5.34 -7.87
N GLY A 34 -7.05 -6.29 -8.14
CA GLY A 34 -6.26 -6.29 -9.36
C GLY A 34 -5.21 -5.18 -9.47
N LEU A 35 -5.04 -4.36 -8.43
CA LEU A 35 -4.14 -3.19 -8.42
C LEU A 35 -2.99 -3.36 -7.40
N LEU A 36 -2.91 -4.51 -6.76
CA LEU A 36 -1.87 -4.85 -5.79
C LEU A 36 -0.51 -5.02 -6.49
N ARG A 37 0.57 -4.98 -5.69
CA ARG A 37 1.93 -5.27 -6.15
C ARG A 37 2.04 -6.72 -6.67
N LYS A 38 3.14 -7.02 -7.33
CA LYS A 38 3.41 -8.37 -7.85
C LYS A 38 3.35 -9.41 -6.73
N ASN A 39 2.55 -10.45 -6.92
CA ASN A 39 2.32 -11.57 -5.98
C ASN A 39 1.81 -11.16 -4.58
N GLU A 40 1.43 -9.89 -4.39
CA GLU A 40 1.09 -9.38 -3.07
C GLU A 40 -0.15 -10.07 -2.47
N PHE A 41 -1.13 -10.43 -3.29
CA PHE A 41 -2.33 -11.11 -2.81
C PHE A 41 -1.98 -12.48 -2.22
N GLU A 42 -1.23 -13.26 -2.96
CA GLU A 42 -0.80 -14.61 -2.58
C GLU A 42 0.10 -14.57 -1.34
N ASP A 43 1.12 -13.71 -1.34
CA ASP A 43 2.09 -13.57 -0.24
C ASP A 43 1.40 -13.14 1.07
N VAL A 44 0.43 -12.23 0.98
CA VAL A 44 -0.32 -11.76 2.15
C VAL A 44 -1.29 -12.83 2.66
N MET A 45 -1.99 -13.52 1.76
CA MET A 45 -2.88 -14.63 2.14
C MET A 45 -2.12 -15.77 2.83
N GLU A 46 -0.93 -16.14 2.33
CA GLU A 46 -0.07 -17.14 2.96
C GLU A 46 0.38 -16.68 4.35
N SER A 47 0.83 -15.44 4.48
CA SER A 47 1.23 -14.86 5.76
C SER A 47 0.11 -14.87 6.79
N TYR A 48 -1.12 -14.58 6.38
CA TYR A 48 -2.28 -14.62 7.28
C TYR A 48 -2.65 -16.06 7.70
N LYS A 49 -2.51 -17.02 6.79
CA LYS A 49 -2.70 -18.44 7.10
C LYS A 49 -1.69 -18.92 8.14
N ASP A 50 -0.42 -18.53 8.00
CA ASP A 50 0.64 -18.84 8.98
C ASP A 50 0.33 -18.29 10.37
N MET A 51 -0.37 -17.15 10.46
CA MET A 51 -0.82 -16.57 11.74
C MET A 51 -2.11 -17.19 12.29
N GLY A 52 -2.67 -18.19 11.62
CA GLY A 52 -3.90 -18.86 12.04
C GLY A 52 -5.16 -18.00 11.91
N LEU A 53 -5.15 -16.99 11.03
CA LEU A 53 -6.32 -16.15 10.78
C LEU A 53 -7.29 -16.84 9.81
N ASN A 54 -8.59 -16.72 10.09
CA ASN A 54 -9.64 -17.12 9.17
C ASN A 54 -9.87 -15.98 8.15
N VAL A 55 -9.32 -16.11 6.94
CA VAL A 55 -9.35 -15.07 5.93
C VAL A 55 -10.06 -15.55 4.66
N ILE A 56 -11.05 -14.80 4.22
CA ILE A 56 -11.69 -14.95 2.91
C ILE A 56 -10.95 -14.04 1.92
N GLY A 57 -10.32 -14.63 0.90
CA GLY A 57 -9.76 -13.90 -0.23
C GLY A 57 -10.86 -13.59 -1.24
N ALA A 58 -11.20 -12.31 -1.39
CA ALA A 58 -12.23 -11.85 -2.31
C ALA A 58 -11.58 -11.35 -3.60
N ASP A 59 -11.59 -12.15 -4.67
CA ASP A 59 -11.08 -11.70 -5.97
C ASP A 59 -12.16 -10.91 -6.72
N ALA A 60 -11.89 -9.62 -6.92
CA ALA A 60 -12.68 -8.67 -7.68
C ALA A 60 -11.83 -7.95 -8.74
N SER A 61 -10.66 -8.51 -9.08
CA SER A 61 -9.68 -7.87 -9.97
C SER A 61 -10.29 -7.45 -11.30
N LYS A 62 -11.13 -8.30 -11.90
CA LYS A 62 -11.79 -7.99 -13.17
C LYS A 62 -12.76 -6.84 -13.06
N GLU A 63 -13.59 -6.79 -12.01
CA GLU A 63 -14.58 -5.74 -11.79
C GLU A 63 -13.91 -4.37 -11.62
N PHE A 64 -12.79 -4.32 -10.90
CA PHE A 64 -12.03 -3.08 -10.72
C PHE A 64 -11.38 -2.60 -12.01
N LEU A 65 -10.75 -3.50 -12.77
CA LEU A 65 -10.08 -3.15 -14.02
C LEU A 65 -11.09 -2.72 -15.09
N ASP A 66 -12.22 -3.40 -15.21
CA ASP A 66 -13.29 -3.01 -16.13
C ASP A 66 -13.85 -1.61 -15.82
N ALA A 67 -14.06 -1.31 -14.53
CA ALA A 67 -14.58 -0.01 -14.11
C ALA A 67 -13.56 1.14 -14.24
N LEU A 68 -12.27 0.84 -14.25
CA LEU A 68 -11.20 1.82 -14.43
C LEU A 68 -10.82 2.05 -15.89
N ALA A 69 -11.38 1.27 -16.81
CA ALA A 69 -11.06 1.38 -18.25
C ALA A 69 -11.36 2.80 -18.76
N GLY A 70 -10.33 3.47 -19.31
CA GLY A 70 -10.41 4.84 -19.85
C GLY A 70 -10.51 5.95 -18.80
N VAL A 71 -10.44 5.64 -17.50
CA VAL A 71 -10.47 6.65 -16.44
C VAL A 71 -9.06 7.19 -16.22
N THR A 72 -8.88 8.49 -16.51
CA THR A 72 -7.58 9.18 -16.40
C THR A 72 -7.52 10.16 -15.24
N ASP A 73 -8.68 10.61 -14.74
CA ASP A 73 -8.76 11.55 -13.62
C ASP A 73 -8.41 10.85 -12.30
N PRO A 74 -7.42 11.35 -11.53
CA PRO A 74 -7.00 10.72 -10.28
C PRO A 74 -8.12 10.60 -9.24
N GLU A 75 -8.95 11.62 -9.13
CA GLU A 75 -10.08 11.59 -8.17
C GLU A 75 -11.18 10.63 -8.63
N GLY A 76 -11.41 10.53 -9.96
CA GLY A 76 -12.26 9.52 -10.57
C GLY A 76 -11.80 8.10 -10.23
N LYS A 77 -10.50 7.81 -10.38
CA LYS A 77 -9.92 6.52 -9.98
C LYS A 77 -10.17 6.22 -8.50
N ARG A 78 -9.88 7.18 -7.61
CA ARG A 78 -10.08 7.03 -6.15
C ARG A 78 -11.52 6.71 -5.78
N LYS A 79 -12.48 7.42 -6.38
CA LYS A 79 -13.92 7.23 -6.14
C LYS A 79 -14.40 5.86 -6.59
N ILE A 80 -14.00 5.43 -7.79
CA ILE A 80 -14.36 4.11 -8.34
C ILE A 80 -13.80 3.00 -7.45
N ILE A 81 -12.51 3.08 -7.12
CA ILE A 81 -11.83 2.08 -6.29
C ILE A 81 -12.47 2.01 -4.89
N GLY A 82 -12.70 3.15 -4.26
CA GLY A 82 -13.33 3.21 -2.94
C GLY A 82 -14.74 2.61 -2.95
N ARG A 83 -15.58 2.95 -3.94
CA ARG A 83 -16.93 2.40 -4.09
C ARG A 83 -16.90 0.88 -4.28
N LEU A 84 -16.11 0.38 -5.23
CA LEU A 84 -16.02 -1.05 -5.52
C LEU A 84 -15.46 -1.85 -4.34
N PHE A 85 -14.53 -1.26 -3.59
CA PHE A 85 -14.01 -1.90 -2.37
C PHE A 85 -15.13 -2.12 -1.34
N VAL A 86 -15.96 -1.10 -1.11
CA VAL A 86 -17.12 -1.20 -0.20
C VAL A 86 -18.14 -2.22 -0.70
N GLU A 87 -18.48 -2.19 -1.99
CA GLU A 87 -19.44 -3.11 -2.62
C GLU A 87 -18.95 -4.56 -2.54
N THR A 88 -17.66 -4.80 -2.84
CA THR A 88 -17.05 -6.12 -2.74
C THR A 88 -17.03 -6.62 -1.30
N PHE A 89 -16.61 -5.78 -0.37
CA PHE A 89 -16.59 -6.13 1.06
C PHE A 89 -17.99 -6.48 1.55
N ASP A 90 -19.00 -5.67 1.22
CA ASP A 90 -20.41 -5.86 1.58
C ASP A 90 -20.93 -7.22 1.07
N LYS A 91 -20.67 -7.54 -0.19
CA LYS A 91 -21.02 -8.82 -0.82
C LYS A 91 -20.51 -10.02 -0.02
N TYR A 92 -19.23 -10.00 0.38
CA TYR A 92 -18.63 -11.10 1.14
C TYR A 92 -19.05 -11.08 2.61
N ALA A 93 -19.22 -9.91 3.20
CA ALA A 93 -19.69 -9.78 4.58
C ALA A 93 -21.09 -10.40 4.79
N HIS A 94 -21.97 -10.29 3.80
CA HIS A 94 -23.30 -10.92 3.84
C HIS A 94 -23.26 -12.45 3.77
N THR A 95 -22.17 -13.06 3.35
CA THR A 95 -22.03 -14.53 3.38
C THR A 95 -21.66 -15.08 4.76
N ILE A 96 -21.32 -14.18 5.71
CA ILE A 96 -20.91 -14.57 7.05
C ILE A 96 -22.13 -14.51 7.97
N GLU A 97 -22.64 -15.70 8.34
CA GLU A 97 -23.78 -15.82 9.23
C GLU A 97 -23.49 -15.25 10.63
N ASN A 98 -24.51 -14.66 11.25
CA ASN A 98 -24.46 -14.14 12.62
C ASN A 98 -23.38 -13.07 12.89
N ALA A 99 -22.89 -12.37 11.86
CA ALA A 99 -22.04 -11.23 12.06
C ALA A 99 -22.77 -10.12 12.84
N LYS A 100 -22.16 -9.65 13.93
CA LYS A 100 -22.73 -8.60 14.80
C LYS A 100 -21.85 -7.38 14.94
N TRP A 101 -20.58 -7.51 14.58
CA TRP A 101 -19.56 -6.50 14.78
C TRP A 101 -18.70 -6.35 13.53
N LEU A 102 -18.40 -5.10 13.18
CA LEU A 102 -17.39 -4.73 12.20
C LEU A 102 -16.15 -4.20 12.94
N ALA A 103 -15.03 -4.88 12.79
CA ALA A 103 -13.76 -4.40 13.33
C ALA A 103 -13.07 -3.48 12.31
N GLN A 104 -12.42 -2.45 12.80
CA GLN A 104 -11.66 -1.49 12.02
C GLN A 104 -10.28 -1.27 12.63
N GLY A 105 -9.27 -1.12 11.79
CA GLY A 105 -7.89 -0.82 12.19
C GLY A 105 -7.64 0.67 12.42
N THR A 106 -8.65 1.44 12.83
CA THR A 106 -8.54 2.87 13.15
C THR A 106 -7.52 3.09 14.25
N ILE A 107 -6.62 4.05 14.06
CA ILE A 107 -5.59 4.45 15.02
C ILE A 107 -5.83 5.89 15.50
N TYR A 108 -5.11 6.34 16.54
CA TYR A 108 -5.36 7.64 17.15
C TYR A 108 -5.19 8.84 16.20
N PRO A 109 -4.22 8.89 15.28
CA PRO A 109 -4.15 9.94 14.25
C PRO A 109 -5.41 10.06 13.40
N ASP A 110 -6.02 8.93 12.99
CA ASP A 110 -7.27 8.94 12.21
C ASP A 110 -8.42 9.59 13.00
N VAL A 111 -8.42 9.42 14.32
CA VAL A 111 -9.42 10.02 15.22
C VAL A 111 -9.25 11.54 15.30
N ILE A 112 -7.99 12.01 15.41
CA ILE A 112 -7.68 13.45 15.48
C ILE A 112 -8.04 14.13 14.17
N GLU A 113 -7.64 13.57 13.04
CA GLU A 113 -7.96 14.10 11.70
C GLU A 113 -9.47 14.19 11.49
N SER A 114 -10.20 13.24 12.07
CA SER A 114 -11.66 13.21 12.00
C SER A 114 -12.36 14.25 12.86
N ALA A 115 -11.74 14.68 13.96
CA ALA A 115 -12.31 15.63 14.91
C ALA A 115 -12.04 17.09 14.54
N GLY A 116 -11.12 17.35 13.62
CA GLY A 116 -10.47 18.66 13.49
C GLY A 116 -11.20 19.71 12.64
N ILE A 117 -12.17 19.40 11.75
CA ILE A 117 -12.83 20.43 10.91
C ILE A 117 -14.26 20.02 10.56
N PRO A 118 -15.30 20.75 11.06
CA PRO A 118 -16.69 20.54 10.62
C PRO A 118 -16.83 20.83 9.11
N GLY A 119 -17.23 19.83 8.31
CA GLY A 119 -17.48 19.95 6.88
C GLY A 119 -16.36 19.43 5.95
N ILE A 120 -15.09 19.31 6.37
CA ILE A 120 -14.00 18.74 5.59
C ILE A 120 -13.72 17.29 6.02
N ALA A 121 -13.85 17.00 7.30
CA ALA A 121 -13.64 15.67 7.86
C ALA A 121 -14.56 14.58 7.27
N SER A 122 -15.77 14.92 6.87
CA SER A 122 -16.69 13.98 6.22
C SER A 122 -16.29 13.61 4.78
N LYS A 123 -15.51 14.46 4.08
CA LYS A 123 -15.04 14.18 2.72
C LYS A 123 -13.75 13.36 2.68
N ILE A 124 -12.89 13.47 3.69
CA ILE A 124 -11.61 12.74 3.75
C ILE A 124 -11.81 11.31 4.24
N LYS A 125 -12.85 11.06 5.05
CA LYS A 125 -13.16 9.73 5.63
C LYS A 125 -13.67 8.67 4.66
N SER A 126 -14.08 9.02 3.45
CA SER A 126 -14.64 8.05 2.49
C SER A 126 -13.63 7.03 1.96
N HIS A 127 -12.33 7.23 2.21
CA HIS A 127 -11.26 6.41 1.62
C HIS A 127 -10.63 5.39 2.59
N HIS A 128 -10.81 5.52 3.90
CA HIS A 128 -10.18 4.64 4.89
C HIS A 128 -11.14 3.72 5.65
N ASN A 129 -12.45 4.01 5.63
CA ASN A 129 -13.45 3.22 6.32
C ASN A 129 -14.50 2.71 5.34
N VAL A 130 -14.96 1.50 5.56
CA VAL A 130 -16.10 0.88 4.86
C VAL A 130 -17.38 1.63 5.27
N GLY A 131 -17.44 2.94 4.91
CA GLY A 131 -18.51 3.83 5.31
C GLY A 131 -19.88 3.37 4.77
N GLY A 132 -20.89 3.30 5.65
CA GLY A 132 -22.23 2.89 5.31
C GLY A 132 -22.56 1.40 5.54
N LEU A 133 -21.55 0.52 5.65
CA LEU A 133 -21.77 -0.90 5.98
C LEU A 133 -22.43 -1.11 7.36
N PRO A 134 -22.01 -0.41 8.43
CA PRO A 134 -22.65 -0.61 9.74
C PRO A 134 -24.16 -0.34 9.74
N GLU A 135 -24.59 0.65 8.97
CA GLU A 135 -26.02 1.01 8.88
C GLU A 135 -26.82 -0.03 8.08
N LYS A 136 -26.28 -0.49 6.95
CA LYS A 136 -26.93 -1.50 6.10
C LYS A 136 -27.07 -2.87 6.78
N MET A 137 -26.03 -3.30 7.50
CA MET A 137 -25.98 -4.62 8.15
C MET A 137 -26.34 -4.58 9.64
N ASN A 138 -26.66 -3.41 10.20
CA ASN A 138 -26.90 -3.21 11.63
C ASN A 138 -25.73 -3.73 12.51
N LEU A 139 -24.49 -3.51 12.07
CA LEU A 139 -23.29 -3.95 12.76
C LEU A 139 -22.82 -2.91 13.78
N LYS A 140 -22.38 -3.39 14.93
CA LYS A 140 -21.66 -2.57 15.90
C LYS A 140 -20.21 -2.44 15.48
N ILE A 141 -19.57 -1.30 15.77
CA ILE A 141 -18.15 -1.08 15.45
C ILE A 141 -17.27 -1.44 16.65
N VAL A 142 -16.13 -2.06 16.39
CA VAL A 142 -15.05 -2.27 17.36
C VAL A 142 -13.72 -1.81 16.74
N GLU A 143 -13.01 -0.95 17.44
CA GLU A 143 -11.75 -0.32 17.01
C GLU A 143 -10.65 -0.57 18.05
N PRO A 144 -10.00 -1.73 18.04
CA PRO A 144 -9.12 -2.14 19.13
C PRO A 144 -7.84 -1.29 19.24
N LEU A 145 -7.46 -0.56 18.16
CA LEU A 145 -6.25 0.24 18.10
C LEU A 145 -6.50 1.76 18.23
N ARG A 146 -7.74 2.17 18.45
CA ARG A 146 -8.22 3.57 18.39
C ARG A 146 -7.38 4.58 19.21
N MET A 147 -6.77 4.12 20.30
CA MET A 147 -6.02 4.96 21.23
C MET A 147 -4.50 4.87 21.03
N LEU A 148 -4.05 4.17 19.97
CA LEU A 148 -2.61 3.94 19.73
C LEU A 148 -2.11 4.78 18.57
N PHE A 149 -0.87 5.26 18.68
CA PHE A 149 -0.11 5.82 17.59
C PHE A 149 0.51 4.71 16.72
N LYS A 150 0.93 5.05 15.51
CA LYS A 150 1.46 4.10 14.52
C LYS A 150 2.67 3.30 15.01
N ASP A 151 3.58 3.96 15.73
CA ASP A 151 4.75 3.31 16.33
C ASP A 151 4.35 2.35 17.45
N GLU A 152 3.32 2.68 18.24
CA GLU A 152 2.76 1.81 19.26
C GLU A 152 2.10 0.58 18.66
N VAL A 153 1.33 0.74 17.58
CA VAL A 153 0.75 -0.37 16.83
C VAL A 153 1.84 -1.33 16.34
N ARG A 154 2.94 -0.80 15.78
CA ARG A 154 4.08 -1.63 15.37
C ARG A 154 4.73 -2.37 16.56
N ARG A 155 4.90 -1.69 17.72
CA ARG A 155 5.42 -2.33 18.93
C ARG A 155 4.51 -3.47 19.41
N VAL A 156 3.20 -3.26 19.43
CA VAL A 156 2.21 -4.30 19.74
C VAL A 156 2.34 -5.46 18.75
N GLY A 157 2.41 -5.17 17.46
CA GLY A 157 2.60 -6.20 16.43
C GLY A 157 3.84 -7.08 16.67
N ARG A 158 4.99 -6.45 16.94
CA ARG A 158 6.24 -7.18 17.28
C ARG A 158 6.10 -8.02 18.55
N SER A 159 5.49 -7.47 19.60
CA SER A 159 5.25 -8.20 20.86
C SER A 159 4.32 -9.41 20.69
N MET A 160 3.49 -9.39 19.66
CA MET A 160 2.58 -10.49 19.31
C MET A 160 3.22 -11.52 18.38
N GLY A 161 4.46 -11.33 17.95
CA GLY A 161 5.20 -12.24 17.08
C GLY A 161 4.86 -12.09 15.59
N ILE A 162 4.29 -10.94 15.18
CA ILE A 162 4.05 -10.66 13.76
C ILE A 162 5.42 -10.42 13.09
N LYS A 163 5.63 -11.06 11.94
CA LYS A 163 6.89 -10.97 11.17
C LYS A 163 7.19 -9.51 10.78
N GLU A 164 8.48 -9.14 10.79
CA GLU A 164 8.90 -7.75 10.47
C GLU A 164 8.50 -7.32 9.05
N GLU A 165 8.44 -8.24 8.09
CA GLU A 165 7.97 -7.96 6.73
C GLU A 165 6.55 -7.37 6.67
N LEU A 166 5.73 -7.63 7.70
CA LEU A 166 4.37 -7.08 7.81
C LEU A 166 4.33 -5.83 8.71
N VAL A 167 5.05 -5.85 9.84
CA VAL A 167 5.05 -4.74 10.81
C VAL A 167 5.84 -3.53 10.28
N GLY A 168 6.98 -3.79 9.64
CA GLY A 168 7.86 -2.78 9.03
C GLY A 168 7.46 -2.37 7.62
N ARG A 169 6.31 -2.83 7.14
CA ARG A 169 5.87 -2.55 5.78
C ARG A 169 5.69 -1.06 5.53
N HIS A 170 6.17 -0.59 4.35
CA HIS A 170 5.93 0.77 3.91
C HIS A 170 4.42 1.04 3.80
N PRO A 171 3.97 2.27 4.09
CA PRO A 171 2.61 2.68 3.75
C PRO A 171 2.34 2.42 2.26
N PHE A 172 1.15 1.90 1.96
CA PHE A 172 0.71 1.69 0.59
C PHE A 172 -0.66 2.35 0.43
N PRO A 173 -0.85 3.17 -0.61
CA PRO A 173 -2.07 3.94 -0.76
C PRO A 173 -3.29 3.04 -1.01
N GLY A 174 -4.47 3.44 -0.51
CA GLY A 174 -5.71 2.69 -0.71
C GLY A 174 -6.05 2.40 -2.18
N PRO A 175 -5.85 3.36 -3.12
CA PRO A 175 -6.01 3.10 -4.55
C PRO A 175 -4.93 2.22 -5.18
N SER A 176 -3.99 1.74 -4.38
CA SER A 176 -2.92 0.81 -4.79
C SER A 176 -2.08 1.34 -5.96
N LEU A 177 -1.72 0.51 -6.92
CA LEU A 177 -0.90 0.90 -8.08
C LEU A 177 -1.65 1.79 -9.09
N ALA A 178 -2.98 1.95 -9.00
CA ALA A 178 -3.73 2.77 -9.94
C ALA A 178 -3.28 4.24 -9.96
N ILE A 179 -2.87 4.80 -8.83
CA ILE A 179 -2.37 6.18 -8.71
C ILE A 179 -0.87 6.32 -8.97
N ARG A 180 -0.22 5.21 -9.35
CA ARG A 180 1.17 5.16 -9.83
C ARG A 180 1.25 4.88 -11.33
N ILE A 181 0.10 4.78 -12.00
CA ILE A 181 -0.05 4.80 -13.46
C ILE A 181 -0.69 6.12 -13.84
N ILE A 182 0.11 7.06 -14.32
CA ILE A 182 -0.41 8.35 -14.75
C ILE A 182 -1.25 8.15 -16.02
N GLY A 183 -2.52 8.60 -15.96
CA GLY A 183 -3.50 8.37 -17.02
C GLY A 183 -4.32 7.09 -16.79
N ASP A 184 -4.81 6.46 -17.88
CA ASP A 184 -5.65 5.28 -17.82
C ASP A 184 -4.90 4.03 -17.32
N VAL A 185 -5.60 3.18 -16.59
CA VAL A 185 -5.07 1.91 -16.06
C VAL A 185 -5.39 0.77 -17.04
N THR A 186 -4.37 0.04 -17.47
CA THR A 186 -4.51 -1.15 -18.32
C THR A 186 -3.70 -2.32 -17.75
N GLU A 187 -4.05 -3.55 -18.11
CA GLU A 187 -3.32 -4.74 -17.69
C GLU A 187 -1.82 -4.68 -18.07
N GLU A 188 -1.53 -4.20 -19.29
CA GLU A 188 -0.15 -4.05 -19.76
C GLU A 188 0.64 -3.03 -18.93
N LYS A 189 0.05 -1.88 -18.62
CA LYS A 189 0.69 -0.87 -17.77
C LYS A 189 0.90 -1.38 -16.34
N LEU A 190 -0.07 -2.13 -15.80
CA LEU A 190 0.05 -2.77 -14.49
C LEU A 190 1.17 -3.81 -14.48
N ARG A 191 1.29 -4.63 -15.54
CA ARG A 191 2.38 -5.59 -15.69
C ARG A 191 3.73 -4.88 -15.63
N VAL A 192 3.91 -3.87 -16.46
CA VAL A 192 5.15 -3.08 -16.53
C VAL A 192 5.48 -2.46 -15.17
N LEU A 193 4.50 -1.82 -14.54
CA LEU A 193 4.69 -1.17 -13.24
C LEU A 193 5.02 -2.19 -12.14
N ARG A 194 4.31 -3.33 -12.09
CA ARG A 194 4.56 -4.40 -11.11
C ARG A 194 5.96 -4.97 -11.23
N GLU A 195 6.45 -5.19 -12.44
CA GLU A 195 7.79 -5.71 -12.68
C GLU A 195 8.87 -4.69 -12.26
N ALA A 196 8.69 -3.42 -12.61
CA ALA A 196 9.62 -2.37 -12.23
C ALA A 196 9.64 -2.13 -10.70
N ASP A 197 8.47 -2.09 -10.07
CA ASP A 197 8.32 -1.92 -8.62
C ASP A 197 8.91 -3.12 -7.84
N ASP A 198 8.72 -4.35 -8.31
CA ASP A 198 9.29 -5.55 -7.71
C ASP A 198 10.82 -5.53 -7.72
N ILE A 199 11.42 -5.14 -8.85
CA ILE A 199 12.88 -4.99 -8.96
C ILE A 199 13.38 -3.92 -7.99
N PHE A 200 12.70 -2.79 -7.93
CA PHE A 200 13.09 -1.69 -7.05
C PHE A 200 12.99 -2.08 -5.57
N ILE A 201 11.86 -2.63 -5.15
CA ILE A 201 11.64 -3.03 -3.74
C ILE A 201 12.60 -4.15 -3.32
N LYS A 202 12.84 -5.15 -4.18
CA LYS A 202 13.84 -6.19 -3.93
C LYS A 202 15.25 -5.62 -3.85
N GLY A 203 15.56 -4.66 -4.72
CA GLY A 203 16.82 -3.92 -4.67
C GLY A 203 17.02 -3.23 -3.33
N LEU A 204 16.02 -2.54 -2.81
CA LEU A 204 16.06 -1.89 -1.50
C LEU A 204 16.32 -2.88 -0.36
N ARG A 205 15.63 -4.02 -0.37
CA ARG A 205 15.77 -5.06 0.66
C ARG A 205 17.14 -5.75 0.64
N ASN A 206 17.73 -5.90 -0.54
CA ASN A 206 18.98 -6.62 -0.74
C ASN A 206 20.22 -5.73 -0.66
N TYR A 207 20.07 -4.41 -0.57
CA TYR A 207 21.21 -3.50 -0.46
C TYR A 207 21.60 -3.33 1.00
N ASP A 208 22.76 -3.85 1.37
CA ASP A 208 23.32 -3.67 2.71
C ASP A 208 23.78 -2.22 2.91
N CYS A 209 23.16 -1.51 3.82
CA CYS A 209 23.52 -0.15 4.22
C CYS A 209 24.06 -0.08 5.67
N THR A 210 24.49 -1.20 6.21
CA THR A 210 25.08 -1.26 7.56
C THR A 210 26.29 -0.31 7.66
N GLY A 211 26.28 0.53 8.69
CA GLY A 211 27.33 1.53 8.90
C GLY A 211 27.20 2.83 8.09
N MET A 212 26.20 2.96 7.22
CA MET A 212 25.97 4.20 6.46
C MET A 212 25.26 5.31 7.29
N GLY A 213 24.82 5.00 8.52
CA GLY A 213 24.22 5.98 9.40
C GLY A 213 22.75 6.28 9.12
N PHE A 214 22.05 5.43 8.36
CA PHE A 214 20.62 5.57 8.11
C PHE A 214 19.81 5.05 9.31
N PRO A 215 18.94 5.86 9.94
CA PRO A 215 18.01 5.37 10.95
C PRO A 215 16.90 4.52 10.28
N CYS A 216 16.39 3.54 11.00
CA CYS A 216 15.24 2.77 10.55
C CYS A 216 13.96 3.64 10.59
N ALA A 217 13.24 3.74 9.49
CA ALA A 217 12.04 4.57 9.38
C ALA A 217 10.88 4.09 10.29
N SER A 218 10.85 2.79 10.62
CA SER A 218 9.84 2.23 11.51
C SER A 218 10.19 2.34 13.01
N ASP A 219 11.47 2.54 13.33
CA ASP A 219 11.98 2.80 14.68
C ASP A 219 13.31 3.56 14.61
N PRO A 220 13.30 4.92 14.70
CA PRO A 220 14.51 5.74 14.56
C PRO A 220 15.60 5.51 15.61
N ARG A 221 15.33 4.71 16.66
CA ARG A 221 16.32 4.33 17.68
C ARG A 221 17.23 3.19 17.21
N VAL A 222 16.87 2.57 16.09
CA VAL A 222 17.61 1.44 15.47
C VAL A 222 18.17 1.89 14.13
N MET A 223 19.39 1.48 13.82
CA MET A 223 19.98 1.72 12.49
C MET A 223 19.47 0.68 11.51
N ALA A 224 19.14 1.13 10.31
CA ALA A 224 18.73 0.27 9.21
C ALA A 224 19.93 -0.56 8.71
N THR A 225 19.68 -1.82 8.39
CA THR A 225 20.67 -2.72 7.77
C THR A 225 20.49 -2.81 6.27
N ASN A 226 19.33 -2.45 5.77
CA ASN A 226 19.04 -2.37 4.35
C ASN A 226 18.29 -1.07 4.02
N LEU A 227 18.28 -0.68 2.73
CA LEU A 227 17.66 0.59 2.32
C LEU A 227 16.14 0.58 2.48
N TYR A 228 15.48 -0.58 2.41
CA TYR A 228 14.04 -0.65 2.61
C TYR A 228 13.65 -0.16 4.00
N ASP A 229 14.36 -0.61 5.03
CA ASP A 229 14.06 -0.22 6.41
C ASP A 229 14.41 1.25 6.72
N ALA A 230 15.34 1.85 5.96
CA ALA A 230 15.73 3.26 6.08
C ALA A 230 14.69 4.23 5.48
N ILE A 231 13.82 3.75 4.60
CA ILE A 231 12.88 4.54 3.83
C ILE A 231 11.47 4.43 4.43
N TRP A 232 10.76 5.56 4.52
CA TRP A 232 9.40 5.57 5.01
C TRP A 232 8.40 5.02 3.98
N GLN A 233 8.53 5.44 2.70
CA GLN A 233 7.74 4.91 1.59
C GLN A 233 8.55 4.94 0.30
N ALA A 234 8.44 3.86 -0.48
CA ALA A 234 9.06 3.74 -1.79
C ALA A 234 8.12 3.11 -2.81
N GLY A 235 8.33 3.45 -4.08
CA GLY A 235 7.62 2.86 -5.20
C GLY A 235 8.09 3.41 -6.54
N VAL A 236 7.54 2.82 -7.59
CA VAL A 236 7.77 3.23 -8.98
C VAL A 236 6.49 3.82 -9.53
N VAL A 237 6.60 4.84 -10.37
CA VAL A 237 5.50 5.49 -11.08
C VAL A 237 5.72 5.31 -12.58
N LEU A 238 4.71 4.85 -13.30
CA LEU A 238 4.75 4.72 -14.76
C LEU A 238 4.30 6.03 -15.40
N LEU A 239 5.19 6.64 -16.20
CA LEU A 239 4.93 7.92 -16.84
C LEU A 239 4.22 7.74 -18.18
N PRO A 240 3.27 8.64 -18.55
CA PRO A 240 2.39 8.50 -19.72
C PRO A 240 3.04 8.96 -21.02
N ILE A 241 4.36 9.14 -21.04
CA ILE A 241 5.12 9.60 -22.19
C ILE A 241 5.92 8.46 -22.80
N LYS A 242 6.36 8.64 -24.04
CA LYS A 242 7.33 7.76 -24.69
C LYS A 242 8.67 8.46 -24.79
N SER A 243 9.75 7.76 -24.47
CA SER A 243 11.11 8.23 -24.64
C SER A 243 11.85 7.41 -25.68
N VAL A 244 12.79 8.05 -26.35
CA VAL A 244 13.70 7.36 -27.28
C VAL A 244 14.77 6.62 -26.48
N GLY A 245 14.97 5.37 -26.80
CA GLY A 245 16.06 4.53 -26.31
C GLY A 245 16.77 3.83 -27.46
N VAL A 246 17.88 3.18 -27.14
CA VAL A 246 18.61 2.29 -28.05
C VAL A 246 18.79 0.97 -27.34
N MET A 247 18.33 -0.12 -27.94
CA MET A 247 18.54 -1.48 -27.44
C MET A 247 19.15 -2.31 -28.58
N GLY A 248 20.41 -2.71 -28.41
CA GLY A 248 21.19 -3.23 -29.52
C GLY A 248 21.39 -2.16 -30.59
N ASP A 249 21.10 -2.48 -31.84
CA ASP A 249 21.22 -1.57 -33.00
C ASP A 249 19.91 -0.86 -33.36
N GLU A 250 18.82 -1.09 -32.58
CA GLU A 250 17.49 -0.55 -32.87
C GLU A 250 17.09 0.57 -31.94
N ARG A 251 16.35 1.57 -32.49
CA ARG A 251 15.70 2.59 -31.68
C ARG A 251 14.43 2.02 -31.07
N THR A 252 14.22 2.29 -29.77
CA THR A 252 13.01 1.94 -29.04
C THR A 252 12.25 3.18 -28.63
N TYR A 253 10.93 3.05 -28.52
CA TYR A 253 10.02 4.10 -28.04
C TYR A 253 9.18 3.53 -26.91
N GLU A 254 9.72 3.58 -25.69
CA GLU A 254 9.14 2.96 -24.51
C GLU A 254 8.83 3.98 -23.42
N ASN A 255 8.12 3.55 -22.39
CA ASN A 255 7.80 4.44 -21.27
C ASN A 255 9.00 4.63 -20.34
N PRO A 256 9.26 5.86 -19.86
CA PRO A 256 10.07 6.04 -18.67
C PRO A 256 9.27 5.67 -17.41
N VAL A 257 10.00 5.26 -16.38
CA VAL A 257 9.46 5.12 -15.03
C VAL A 257 10.18 6.08 -14.08
N ALA A 258 9.45 6.61 -13.08
CA ALA A 258 10.02 7.41 -12.02
C ALA A 258 10.14 6.59 -10.74
N ILE A 259 11.33 6.54 -10.15
CA ILE A 259 11.53 6.04 -8.79
C ILE A 259 11.12 7.16 -7.83
N ARG A 260 10.34 6.82 -6.81
CA ARG A 260 10.00 7.70 -5.70
C ARG A 260 10.34 7.01 -4.39
N ALA A 261 11.13 7.68 -3.55
CA ALA A 261 11.44 7.22 -2.19
C ALA A 261 11.55 8.42 -1.25
N VAL A 262 10.90 8.34 -0.12
CA VAL A 262 10.84 9.47 0.84
C VAL A 262 11.09 9.01 2.27
N VAL A 263 11.63 9.92 3.06
CA VAL A 263 11.68 9.87 4.52
C VAL A 263 10.65 10.85 5.09
N SER A 264 9.96 10.43 6.14
CA SER A 264 8.96 11.23 6.82
C SER A 264 8.76 10.72 8.24
N THR A 265 8.30 11.58 9.13
CA THR A 265 7.88 11.21 10.49
C THR A 265 6.37 11.13 10.63
N ASP A 266 5.64 11.98 9.91
CA ASP A 266 4.20 12.21 10.11
C ASP A 266 3.38 12.19 8.82
N ALA A 267 4.01 11.94 7.68
CA ALA A 267 3.43 12.03 6.33
C ALA A 267 2.95 13.45 5.91
N MET A 268 2.98 14.43 6.81
CA MET A 268 2.62 15.82 6.49
C MET A 268 3.74 16.51 5.72
N THR A 269 4.97 16.28 6.18
CA THR A 269 6.20 16.69 5.49
C THR A 269 7.01 15.46 5.10
N ALA A 270 7.67 15.50 3.97
CA ALA A 270 8.54 14.43 3.51
C ALA A 270 9.70 15.00 2.70
N ASP A 271 10.85 14.40 2.85
CA ASP A 271 11.99 14.68 2.00
C ASP A 271 12.33 13.45 1.15
N TRP A 272 12.96 13.67 -0.01
CA TRP A 272 13.39 12.55 -0.84
C TRP A 272 14.59 11.83 -0.19
N PHE A 273 14.69 10.52 -0.37
CA PHE A 273 15.76 9.71 0.21
C PHE A 273 17.05 9.85 -0.60
N HIS A 274 18.17 10.10 0.03
CA HIS A 274 19.49 10.27 -0.61
C HIS A 274 20.14 8.90 -0.85
N PHE A 275 19.85 8.31 -2.00
CA PHE A 275 20.41 7.01 -2.37
C PHE A 275 21.92 7.05 -2.66
N PRO A 276 22.66 5.96 -2.33
CA PRO A 276 23.95 5.70 -2.92
C PRO A 276 23.85 5.64 -4.46
N TYR A 277 24.79 6.28 -5.16
CA TYR A 277 24.73 6.34 -6.63
C TYR A 277 24.87 4.98 -7.30
N ASP A 278 25.65 4.05 -6.71
CA ASP A 278 25.79 2.69 -7.21
C ASP A 278 24.48 1.89 -7.10
N PHE A 279 23.68 2.15 -6.06
CA PHE A 279 22.33 1.59 -5.95
C PHE A 279 21.42 2.06 -7.09
N LEU A 280 21.39 3.37 -7.35
CA LEU A 280 20.58 3.93 -8.44
C LEU A 280 20.98 3.36 -9.80
N ALA A 281 22.29 3.25 -10.06
CA ALA A 281 22.81 2.66 -11.29
C ALA A 281 22.34 1.20 -11.45
N LYS A 282 22.54 0.36 -10.42
CA LYS A 282 22.15 -1.07 -10.44
C LYS A 282 20.64 -1.27 -10.65
N VAL A 283 19.81 -0.47 -9.98
CA VAL A 283 18.35 -0.55 -10.11
C VAL A 283 17.89 -0.11 -11.49
N SER A 284 18.43 1.01 -11.99
CA SER A 284 18.14 1.51 -13.35
C SER A 284 18.48 0.46 -14.40
N ASP A 285 19.69 -0.09 -14.36
CA ASP A 285 20.13 -1.14 -15.29
C ASP A 285 19.24 -2.40 -15.18
N SER A 286 18.88 -2.80 -13.96
CA SER A 286 18.05 -3.97 -13.75
C SER A 286 16.62 -3.78 -14.29
N ILE A 287 16.03 -2.60 -14.12
CA ILE A 287 14.70 -2.29 -14.64
C ILE A 287 14.74 -2.27 -16.17
N ILE A 288 15.65 -1.50 -16.77
CA ILE A 288 15.72 -1.35 -18.23
C ILE A 288 15.98 -2.70 -18.93
N ASN A 289 16.85 -3.53 -18.37
CA ASN A 289 17.20 -4.81 -18.99
C ASN A 289 16.14 -5.92 -18.80
N LYS A 290 15.33 -5.86 -17.74
CA LYS A 290 14.39 -6.94 -17.38
C LYS A 290 12.93 -6.60 -17.64
N VAL A 291 12.55 -5.32 -17.66
CA VAL A 291 11.15 -4.89 -17.83
C VAL A 291 10.92 -4.45 -19.26
N LYS A 292 10.30 -5.32 -20.03
CA LYS A 292 9.87 -4.97 -21.39
C LYS A 292 8.84 -3.85 -21.33
N GLY A 293 9.07 -2.77 -22.08
CA GLY A 293 8.21 -1.58 -22.12
C GLY A 293 8.79 -0.38 -21.35
N VAL A 294 10.02 -0.52 -20.78
CA VAL A 294 10.73 0.57 -20.10
C VAL A 294 12.12 0.73 -20.70
N ASN A 295 12.49 1.95 -21.09
CA ASN A 295 13.83 2.29 -21.60
C ASN A 295 14.51 3.42 -20.83
N ARG A 296 13.89 3.94 -19.77
CA ARG A 296 14.46 5.04 -18.97
C ARG A 296 13.96 5.00 -17.54
N VAL A 297 14.85 5.24 -16.60
CA VAL A 297 14.55 5.44 -15.18
C VAL A 297 14.94 6.85 -14.80
N VAL A 298 14.02 7.57 -14.10
CA VAL A 298 14.29 8.87 -13.49
C VAL A 298 14.05 8.78 -11.98
N TYR A 299 14.65 9.70 -11.21
CA TYR A 299 14.44 9.77 -9.76
C TYR A 299 13.76 11.09 -9.41
N ASP A 300 12.63 11.02 -8.68
CA ASP A 300 11.92 12.19 -8.18
C ASP A 300 12.56 12.67 -6.87
N ILE A 301 13.20 13.84 -6.94
CA ILE A 301 13.92 14.51 -5.85
C ILE A 301 13.11 15.65 -5.22
N SER A 302 11.79 15.62 -5.35
CA SER A 302 10.92 16.67 -4.84
C SER A 302 10.53 16.41 -3.38
N SER A 303 10.65 17.44 -2.53
CA SER A 303 10.19 17.38 -1.14
C SER A 303 8.71 17.72 -1.03
N LYS A 304 8.05 17.28 0.02
CA LYS A 304 6.68 17.67 0.37
C LYS A 304 6.71 18.62 1.59
N PRO A 305 6.18 19.85 1.46
CA PRO A 305 5.72 20.52 0.26
C PRO A 305 6.87 20.94 -0.67
N PRO A 306 6.65 21.36 -1.92
CA PRO A 306 5.34 21.56 -2.58
C PRO A 306 4.77 20.29 -3.23
N ALA A 307 5.59 19.25 -3.48
CA ALA A 307 5.11 18.01 -4.06
C ALA A 307 4.27 17.20 -3.05
N THR A 308 3.62 16.17 -3.55
CA THR A 308 3.00 15.11 -2.72
C THR A 308 3.89 13.89 -2.66
N ILE A 309 3.57 12.91 -1.80
CA ILE A 309 4.32 11.66 -1.74
C ILE A 309 3.98 10.82 -2.98
N GLU A 310 2.68 10.59 -3.24
CA GLU A 310 2.20 9.96 -4.47
C GLU A 310 2.02 11.03 -5.57
N TRP A 311 2.07 10.62 -6.83
CA TRP A 311 1.97 11.53 -7.98
C TRP A 311 0.51 11.84 -8.38
N GLU A 312 -0.42 10.90 -8.10
CA GLU A 312 -1.87 11.09 -8.29
C GLU A 312 -2.65 10.95 -6.99
#